data_718feb8fd85562b2631724dab411745f
#
_entry.id   718feb8fd85562b2631724dab411745f
#
_cell.length_a   1.000
_cell.length_b   1.000
_cell.length_c   1.000
_cell.angle_alpha   90.00
_cell.angle_beta   90.00
_cell.angle_gamma   90.00
#
_symmetry.space_group_name_H-M   'P 1'
#
loop_
_entity.id
_entity.type
_entity.pdbx_description
1 polymer ?
#
loop_
_entity_poly.entity_id
_entity_poly.type
_entity_poly.pdbx_seq_one_letter_code
_entity_poly.pdbx_strand_id
1 'polypeptide(L)'
;RKQYRALSDAWYLDWIAFSGSQVIPLLEQWKLNKFTAIQGVDMDRLRRIITRIYYTLKSDKLYGNHYASAQLYDFLIEYRKIADNRLSSFYTAQSVALADVLQYIEEHYPEQIKLNELAKIAGVSEQHLCRLFKKNFQLRPMEYLAQVRVQHAKDLLVYSNKTIGEISDETGFQDGSYFSVVFKRYENMTPGEYRRIKV
;
A
#
# COMPACT_ATOMS: atom_id res chain seq x y z
N ARG A 1 33.30 5.38 23.50
CA ARG A 1 33.32 6.26 22.30
C ARG A 1 33.41 5.33 21.08
N LYS A 2 32.40 5.33 20.20
CA LYS A 2 32.45 4.58 18.93
C LYS A 2 33.31 5.38 17.95
N GLN A 3 34.27 4.75 17.31
CA GLN A 3 35.13 5.36 16.29
C GLN A 3 34.73 4.78 14.94
N TYR A 4 34.57 5.65 13.96
CA TYR A 4 34.27 5.30 12.56
C TYR A 4 35.41 5.77 11.68
N ARG A 5 35.81 4.96 10.69
CA ARG A 5 36.81 5.32 9.69
C ARG A 5 36.40 4.89 8.30
N ALA A 6 36.76 5.67 7.31
CA ALA A 6 36.59 5.28 5.92
C ALA A 6 37.45 4.06 5.56
N LEU A 7 36.92 3.16 4.78
CA LEU A 7 37.64 2.01 4.20
C LEU A 7 37.92 2.21 2.71
N SER A 8 37.50 3.35 2.14
CA SER A 8 37.68 3.74 0.74
C SER A 8 37.99 5.24 0.64
N ASP A 9 38.41 5.70 -0.54
CA ASP A 9 38.79 7.11 -0.80
C ASP A 9 37.61 8.08 -0.73
N ALA A 10 36.38 7.59 -0.75
CA ALA A 10 35.16 8.37 -0.58
C ALA A 10 34.30 7.81 0.54
N TRP A 11 33.89 8.66 1.46
CA TRP A 11 32.97 8.31 2.54
C TRP A 11 31.88 9.38 2.67
N TYR A 12 30.64 8.98 2.40
CA TYR A 12 29.46 9.78 2.61
C TYR A 12 28.72 9.30 3.83
N LEU A 13 28.45 10.18 4.78
CA LEU A 13 27.75 9.87 6.03
C LEU A 13 26.53 10.77 6.16
N ASP A 14 25.36 10.18 6.05
CA ASP A 14 24.10 10.81 6.46
C ASP A 14 23.72 10.29 7.84
N TRP A 15 23.31 11.16 8.75
CA TRP A 15 22.88 10.77 10.08
C TRP A 15 21.64 11.56 10.51
N ILE A 16 20.83 10.94 11.35
CA ILE A 16 19.66 11.55 11.95
C ILE A 16 19.68 11.26 13.44
N ALA A 17 19.49 12.28 14.26
CA ALA A 17 19.31 12.17 15.71
C ALA A 17 17.92 12.64 16.09
N PHE A 18 17.25 11.90 16.92
CA PHE A 18 15.92 12.20 17.41
C PHE A 18 15.73 11.72 18.84
N SER A 19 14.81 12.34 19.57
CA SER A 19 14.53 12.03 20.97
C SER A 19 13.04 12.21 21.26
N GLY A 20 12.59 11.63 22.36
CA GLY A 20 11.20 11.73 22.84
C GLY A 20 10.83 10.53 23.73
N SER A 21 9.85 10.71 24.59
CA SER A 21 9.41 9.67 25.54
C SER A 21 8.92 8.39 24.88
N GLN A 22 8.40 8.48 23.66
CA GLN A 22 7.86 7.35 22.90
C GLN A 22 8.89 6.67 21.97
N VAL A 23 10.09 7.25 21.83
CA VAL A 23 11.09 6.76 20.86
C VAL A 23 11.60 5.37 21.24
N ILE A 24 12.02 5.18 22.49
CA ILE A 24 12.57 3.87 22.93
C ILE A 24 11.52 2.77 22.86
N PRO A 25 10.31 2.93 23.43
CA PRO A 25 9.24 1.94 23.29
C PRO A 25 8.92 1.58 21.84
N LEU A 26 8.88 2.56 20.92
CA LEU A 26 8.64 2.33 19.51
C LEU A 26 9.76 1.51 18.85
N LEU A 27 11.01 1.87 19.10
CA LEU A 27 12.17 1.14 18.56
C LEU A 27 12.25 -0.30 19.08
N GLU A 28 11.89 -0.53 20.33
CA GLU A 28 11.80 -1.87 20.94
C GLU A 28 10.69 -2.70 20.30
N GLN A 29 9.47 -2.14 20.22
CA GLN A 29 8.34 -2.79 19.56
C GLN A 29 8.67 -3.18 18.11
N TRP A 30 9.41 -2.33 17.42
CA TRP A 30 9.81 -2.56 16.04
C TRP A 30 11.14 -3.34 15.90
N LYS A 31 11.76 -3.74 16.99
CA LYS A 31 13.06 -4.46 17.03
C LYS A 31 14.20 -3.69 16.35
N LEU A 32 14.14 -2.35 16.38
CA LEU A 32 15.14 -1.44 15.82
C LEU A 32 16.11 -0.88 16.87
N ASN A 33 16.00 -1.30 18.12
CA ASN A 33 16.86 -0.86 19.24
C ASN A 33 18.25 -1.53 19.27
N LYS A 34 18.53 -2.44 18.31
CA LYS A 34 19.81 -3.10 18.18
C LYS A 34 20.60 -2.54 17.01
N PHE A 35 21.92 -2.44 17.18
CA PHE A 35 22.80 -2.08 16.07
C PHE A 35 22.67 -3.11 14.94
N THR A 36 22.36 -2.64 13.75
CA THR A 36 22.27 -3.47 12.55
C THR A 36 23.03 -2.79 11.42
N ALA A 37 24.03 -3.47 10.86
CA ALA A 37 24.71 -3.04 9.64
C ALA A 37 24.03 -3.70 8.44
N ILE A 38 23.60 -2.90 7.47
CA ILE A 38 22.93 -3.34 6.25
C ILE A 38 23.82 -2.94 5.07
N GLN A 39 24.11 -3.89 4.19
CA GLN A 39 24.96 -3.67 3.01
C GLN A 39 24.16 -3.92 1.73
N GLY A 40 24.58 -3.25 0.63
CA GLY A 40 24.01 -3.48 -0.71
C GLY A 40 22.57 -2.98 -0.87
N VAL A 41 22.20 -1.93 -0.16
CA VAL A 41 20.84 -1.37 -0.17
C VAL A 41 20.86 -0.02 -0.87
N ASP A 42 19.82 0.25 -1.66
CA ASP A 42 19.55 1.58 -2.17
C ASP A 42 19.07 2.49 -1.03
N MET A 43 19.88 3.49 -0.71
CA MET A 43 19.63 4.47 0.35
C MET A 43 18.93 5.73 -0.15
N ASP A 44 18.64 5.86 -1.43
CA ASP A 44 18.14 7.10 -2.03
C ASP A 44 16.79 7.52 -1.45
N ARG A 45 15.92 6.56 -1.15
CA ARG A 45 14.62 6.86 -0.53
C ARG A 45 14.78 7.41 0.89
N LEU A 46 15.63 6.79 1.70
CA LEU A 46 15.91 7.28 3.06
C LEU A 46 16.56 8.66 3.02
N ARG A 47 17.52 8.87 2.11
CA ARG A 47 18.18 10.17 1.92
C ARG A 47 17.21 11.26 1.52
N ARG A 48 16.25 11.00 0.63
CA ARG A 48 15.18 11.96 0.29
C ARG A 48 14.33 12.33 1.50
N ILE A 49 14.01 11.38 2.38
CA ILE A 49 13.22 11.67 3.59
C ILE A 49 14.05 12.53 4.57
N ILE A 50 15.34 12.20 4.80
CA ILE A 50 16.24 13.00 5.64
C ILE A 50 16.32 14.44 5.12
N THR A 51 16.53 14.61 3.83
CA THR A 51 16.60 15.90 3.16
C THR A 51 15.30 16.69 3.36
N ARG A 52 14.14 16.05 3.23
CA ARG A 52 12.83 16.66 3.46
C ARG A 52 12.68 17.10 4.91
N ILE A 53 13.02 16.27 5.89
CA ILE A 53 13.01 16.61 7.31
C ILE A 53 13.85 17.88 7.56
N TYR A 54 15.05 17.92 7.03
CA TYR A 54 15.95 19.06 7.17
C TYR A 54 15.33 20.37 6.65
N TYR A 55 14.78 20.35 5.44
CA TYR A 55 14.14 21.55 4.89
C TYR A 55 12.85 21.92 5.63
N THR A 56 12.05 20.96 6.07
CA THR A 56 10.85 21.21 6.87
C THR A 56 11.19 21.93 8.18
N LEU A 57 12.21 21.48 8.90
CA LEU A 57 12.68 22.13 10.13
C LEU A 57 13.21 23.54 9.90
N LYS A 58 13.79 23.81 8.73
CA LYS A 58 14.31 25.15 8.39
C LYS A 58 13.24 26.13 7.92
N SER A 59 12.27 25.68 7.16
CA SER A 59 11.29 26.54 6.48
C SER A 59 10.08 26.91 7.35
N ASP A 60 9.67 26.01 8.25
CA ASP A 60 8.48 26.21 9.09
C ASP A 60 8.87 26.24 10.58
N LYS A 61 8.94 27.45 11.15
CA LYS A 61 9.26 27.63 12.57
C LYS A 61 8.09 27.29 13.52
N LEU A 62 6.85 27.26 13.03
CA LEU A 62 5.68 27.08 13.87
C LEU A 62 5.29 25.60 13.95
N TYR A 63 5.18 24.93 12.81
CA TYR A 63 4.74 23.52 12.74
C TYR A 63 5.83 22.58 12.23
N GLY A 64 7.01 23.07 11.87
CA GLY A 64 8.09 22.28 11.30
C GLY A 64 8.48 21.06 12.13
N ASN A 65 8.50 21.20 13.47
CA ASN A 65 8.76 20.05 14.36
C ASN A 65 7.69 18.96 14.28
N HIS A 66 6.43 19.32 14.11
CA HIS A 66 5.32 18.35 13.99
C HIS A 66 5.38 17.62 12.66
N TYR A 67 5.59 18.37 11.56
CA TYR A 67 5.77 17.76 10.23
C TYR A 67 7.03 16.90 10.15
N ALA A 68 8.14 17.35 10.73
CA ALA A 68 9.37 16.59 10.81
C ALA A 68 9.20 15.29 11.61
N SER A 69 8.39 15.31 12.68
CA SER A 69 8.06 14.10 13.45
C SER A 69 7.26 13.09 12.63
N ALA A 70 6.29 13.54 11.83
CA ALA A 70 5.55 12.68 10.91
C ALA A 70 6.47 12.07 9.84
N GLN A 71 7.38 12.88 9.28
CA GLN A 71 8.37 12.42 8.29
C GLN A 71 9.41 11.47 8.91
N LEU A 72 9.75 11.66 10.19
CA LEU A 72 10.61 10.73 10.92
C LEU A 72 9.94 9.35 11.08
N TYR A 73 8.63 9.33 11.31
CA TYR A 73 7.89 8.07 11.37
C TYR A 73 7.94 7.33 10.03
N ASP A 74 7.79 8.07 8.92
CA ASP A 74 7.94 7.56 7.55
C ASP A 74 9.36 6.99 7.31
N PHE A 75 10.39 7.72 7.77
CA PHE A 75 11.78 7.24 7.74
C PHE A 75 11.96 5.92 8.49
N LEU A 76 11.41 5.80 9.69
CA LEU A 76 11.53 4.59 10.51
C LEU A 76 10.80 3.39 9.87
N ILE A 77 9.66 3.61 9.20
CA ILE A 77 8.97 2.57 8.44
C ILE A 77 9.85 2.08 7.29
N GLU A 78 10.41 3.00 6.49
CA GLU A 78 11.27 2.62 5.37
C GLU A 78 12.57 1.95 5.83
N TYR A 79 13.19 2.45 6.91
CA TYR A 79 14.36 1.81 7.51
C TYR A 79 14.02 0.40 8.00
N ARG A 80 12.86 0.20 8.63
CA ARG A 80 12.41 -1.12 9.05
C ARG A 80 12.21 -2.07 7.87
N LYS A 81 11.59 -1.62 6.79
CA LYS A 81 11.43 -2.43 5.57
C LYS A 81 12.79 -2.92 5.06
N ILE A 82 13.80 -2.05 5.09
CA ILE A 82 15.18 -2.38 4.72
C ILE A 82 15.80 -3.35 5.70
N ALA A 83 15.62 -3.16 7.00
CA ALA A 83 16.15 -4.02 8.05
C ALA A 83 15.50 -5.41 8.08
N ASP A 84 14.20 -5.48 7.84
CA ASP A 84 13.44 -6.73 7.72
C ASP A 84 13.77 -7.48 6.42
N ASN A 85 14.35 -6.81 5.44
CA ASN A 85 14.69 -7.35 4.12
C ASN A 85 15.76 -8.47 4.13
N ARG A 86 16.33 -8.83 5.26
CA ARG A 86 17.07 -10.10 5.43
C ARG A 86 16.16 -11.34 5.31
N LEU A 87 14.85 -11.17 5.48
CA LEU A 87 13.85 -12.20 5.21
C LEU A 87 13.18 -12.03 3.85
N SER A 88 13.46 -10.96 3.13
CA SER A 88 12.58 -10.44 2.09
C SER A 88 13.12 -10.34 0.67
N SER A 89 14.20 -10.99 0.29
CA SER A 89 14.37 -11.24 -1.16
C SER A 89 13.18 -12.03 -1.73
N PHE A 90 12.53 -12.79 -0.87
CA PHE A 90 11.27 -13.49 -1.19
C PHE A 90 10.02 -12.61 -1.02
N TYR A 91 10.00 -11.70 -0.03
CA TYR A 91 8.83 -10.83 0.25
C TYR A 91 8.77 -9.59 -0.65
N THR A 92 9.90 -9.03 -1.11
CA THR A 92 9.92 -7.85 -1.98
C THR A 92 9.44 -8.16 -3.38
N ALA A 93 9.88 -9.25 -3.98
CA ALA A 93 9.39 -9.67 -5.29
C ALA A 93 7.88 -9.95 -5.25
N GLN A 94 7.40 -10.59 -4.18
CA GLN A 94 5.96 -10.87 -3.99
C GLN A 94 5.13 -9.62 -3.68
N SER A 95 5.65 -8.64 -2.95
CA SER A 95 4.91 -7.41 -2.65
C SER A 95 4.89 -6.46 -3.85
N VAL A 96 5.94 -6.41 -4.67
CA VAL A 96 5.94 -5.67 -5.94
C VAL A 96 4.97 -6.33 -6.92
N ALA A 97 5.06 -7.65 -7.11
CA ALA A 97 4.15 -8.39 -7.97
C ALA A 97 2.68 -8.25 -7.54
N LEU A 98 2.41 -8.19 -6.23
CA LEU A 98 1.07 -7.95 -5.71
C LEU A 98 0.61 -6.51 -5.95
N ALA A 99 1.50 -5.52 -5.81
CA ALA A 99 1.20 -4.12 -6.11
C ALA A 99 0.84 -3.92 -7.60
N ASP A 100 1.59 -4.56 -8.51
CA ASP A 100 1.30 -4.51 -9.95
C ASP A 100 -0.08 -5.11 -10.26
N VAL A 101 -0.46 -6.21 -9.60
CA VAL A 101 -1.80 -6.81 -9.74
C VAL A 101 -2.89 -5.88 -9.22
N LEU A 102 -2.69 -5.23 -8.07
CA LEU A 102 -3.66 -4.30 -7.51
C LEU A 102 -3.85 -3.08 -8.41
N GLN A 103 -2.75 -2.52 -8.91
CA GLN A 103 -2.79 -1.41 -9.85
C GLN A 103 -3.52 -1.81 -11.14
N TYR A 104 -3.21 -2.97 -11.70
CA TYR A 104 -3.89 -3.48 -12.88
C TYR A 104 -5.41 -3.64 -12.65
N ILE A 105 -5.82 -4.16 -11.51
CA ILE A 105 -7.24 -4.26 -11.14
C ILE A 105 -7.90 -2.89 -11.10
N GLU A 106 -7.27 -1.89 -10.48
CA GLU A 106 -7.82 -0.52 -10.39
C GLU A 106 -7.93 0.17 -11.76
N GLU A 107 -6.98 -0.07 -12.66
CA GLU A 107 -6.98 0.53 -13.99
C GLU A 107 -7.94 -0.15 -14.98
N HIS A 108 -8.17 -1.47 -14.79
CA HIS A 108 -8.91 -2.31 -15.75
C HIS A 108 -10.16 -2.98 -15.17
N TYR A 109 -10.65 -2.56 -13.99
CA TYR A 109 -11.80 -3.20 -13.33
C TYR A 109 -13.07 -3.32 -14.20
N PRO A 110 -13.36 -2.44 -15.16
CA PRO A 110 -14.53 -2.59 -16.02
C PRO A 110 -14.38 -3.75 -17.02
N GLU A 111 -13.15 -4.16 -17.31
CA GLU A 111 -12.85 -5.16 -18.31
C GLU A 111 -13.04 -6.60 -17.80
N GLN A 112 -13.01 -7.57 -18.72
CA GLN A 112 -13.08 -8.99 -18.39
C GLN A 112 -11.74 -9.53 -17.91
N ILE A 113 -11.43 -9.30 -16.64
CA ILE A 113 -10.19 -9.79 -16.02
C ILE A 113 -10.34 -11.25 -15.62
N LYS A 114 -9.37 -12.09 -16.01
CA LYS A 114 -9.30 -13.50 -15.63
C LYS A 114 -8.20 -13.75 -14.61
N LEU A 115 -8.39 -14.75 -13.77
CA LEU A 115 -7.41 -15.12 -12.73
C LEU A 115 -6.03 -15.44 -13.30
N ASN A 116 -5.95 -16.08 -14.45
CA ASN A 116 -4.68 -16.42 -15.11
C ASN A 116 -3.93 -15.18 -15.60
N GLU A 117 -4.61 -14.10 -15.96
CA GLU A 117 -4.00 -12.81 -16.35
C GLU A 117 -3.34 -12.17 -15.14
N LEU A 118 -4.05 -12.07 -14.02
CA LEU A 118 -3.50 -11.58 -12.76
C LEU A 118 -2.31 -12.41 -12.29
N ALA A 119 -2.36 -13.73 -12.46
CA ALA A 119 -1.26 -14.63 -12.12
C ALA A 119 -0.02 -14.39 -13.00
N LYS A 120 -0.21 -14.11 -14.29
CA LYS A 120 0.88 -13.73 -15.21
C LYS A 120 1.54 -12.41 -14.82
N ILE A 121 0.75 -11.39 -14.48
CA ILE A 121 1.27 -10.08 -14.00
C ILE A 121 2.12 -10.28 -12.75
N ALA A 122 1.65 -11.10 -11.81
CA ALA A 122 2.39 -11.43 -10.60
C ALA A 122 3.59 -12.37 -10.83
N GLY A 123 3.76 -12.95 -12.01
CA GLY A 123 4.81 -13.93 -12.30
C GLY A 123 4.71 -15.21 -11.46
N VAL A 124 3.49 -15.59 -11.04
CA VAL A 124 3.23 -16.76 -10.18
C VAL A 124 2.10 -17.64 -10.72
N SER A 125 1.91 -18.81 -10.15
CA SER A 125 0.73 -19.64 -10.46
C SER A 125 -0.55 -19.05 -9.85
N GLU A 126 -1.71 -19.33 -10.42
CA GLU A 126 -3.02 -18.91 -9.90
C GLU A 126 -3.23 -19.34 -8.43
N GLN A 127 -2.83 -20.55 -8.09
CA GLN A 127 -2.92 -21.06 -6.71
C GLN A 127 -2.05 -20.24 -5.75
N HIS A 128 -0.85 -19.85 -6.18
CA HIS A 128 0.04 -19.03 -5.38
C HIS A 128 -0.51 -17.61 -5.21
N LEU A 129 -1.05 -17.00 -6.28
CA LEU A 129 -1.72 -15.72 -6.23
C LEU A 129 -2.90 -15.74 -5.25
N CYS A 130 -3.75 -16.78 -5.30
CA CYS A 130 -4.86 -16.94 -4.36
C CYS A 130 -4.38 -17.00 -2.90
N ARG A 131 -3.27 -17.68 -2.61
CA ARG A 131 -2.68 -17.71 -1.26
C ARG A 131 -2.15 -16.35 -0.83
N LEU A 132 -1.50 -15.61 -1.73
CA LEU A 132 -1.02 -14.25 -1.47
C LEU A 132 -2.17 -13.30 -1.13
N PHE A 133 -3.23 -13.31 -1.93
CA PHE A 133 -4.42 -12.48 -1.68
C PHE A 133 -5.09 -12.85 -0.36
N LYS A 134 -5.26 -14.16 -0.09
CA LYS A 134 -5.87 -14.61 1.17
C LYS A 134 -5.04 -14.19 2.39
N LYS A 135 -3.71 -14.25 2.29
CA LYS A 135 -2.79 -13.85 3.36
C LYS A 135 -2.84 -12.34 3.63
N ASN A 136 -2.89 -11.50 2.57
CA ASN A 136 -2.75 -10.05 2.70
C ASN A 136 -4.10 -9.32 2.84
N PHE A 137 -5.17 -9.81 2.21
CA PHE A 137 -6.48 -9.14 2.14
C PHE A 137 -7.63 -9.97 2.72
N GLN A 138 -7.38 -11.23 3.12
CA GLN A 138 -8.41 -12.18 3.54
C GLN A 138 -9.45 -12.51 2.44
N LEU A 139 -9.19 -12.12 1.20
CA LEU A 139 -10.02 -12.30 0.00
C LEU A 139 -9.27 -13.10 -1.06
N ARG A 140 -10.01 -13.67 -2.01
CA ARG A 140 -9.43 -14.17 -3.27
C ARG A 140 -9.30 -13.03 -4.29
N PRO A 141 -8.42 -13.15 -5.32
CA PRO A 141 -8.23 -12.08 -6.32
C PRO A 141 -9.54 -11.62 -6.98
N MET A 142 -10.41 -12.55 -7.38
CA MET A 142 -11.68 -12.23 -8.03
C MET A 142 -12.72 -11.63 -7.06
N GLU A 143 -12.63 -11.95 -5.76
CA GLU A 143 -13.45 -11.30 -4.72
C GLU A 143 -12.98 -9.86 -4.50
N TYR A 144 -11.67 -9.62 -4.54
CA TYR A 144 -11.10 -8.27 -4.48
C TYR A 144 -11.54 -7.43 -5.68
N LEU A 145 -11.44 -7.96 -6.91
CA LEU A 145 -11.97 -7.30 -8.12
C LEU A 145 -13.46 -6.94 -7.96
N ALA A 146 -14.26 -7.86 -7.44
CA ALA A 146 -15.68 -7.60 -7.21
C ALA A 146 -15.91 -6.48 -6.18
N GLN A 147 -15.08 -6.40 -5.15
CA GLN A 147 -15.13 -5.31 -4.17
C GLN A 147 -14.76 -3.95 -4.78
N VAL A 148 -13.71 -3.89 -5.61
CA VAL A 148 -13.33 -2.68 -6.36
C VAL A 148 -14.49 -2.20 -7.25
N ARG A 149 -15.10 -3.11 -8.01
CA ARG A 149 -16.26 -2.80 -8.86
C ARG A 149 -17.45 -2.25 -8.06
N VAL A 150 -17.74 -2.85 -6.91
CA VAL A 150 -18.80 -2.36 -6.00
C VAL A 150 -18.48 -0.96 -5.49
N GLN A 151 -17.22 -0.67 -5.17
CA GLN A 151 -16.83 0.67 -4.71
C GLN A 151 -17.06 1.72 -5.79
N HIS A 152 -16.65 1.46 -7.03
CA HIS A 152 -16.92 2.36 -8.15
C HIS A 152 -18.43 2.48 -8.46
N ALA A 153 -19.18 1.38 -8.34
CA ALA A 153 -20.63 1.42 -8.48
C ALA A 153 -21.31 2.32 -7.45
N LYS A 154 -20.82 2.38 -6.21
CA LYS A 154 -21.35 3.29 -5.18
C LYS A 154 -21.20 4.75 -5.59
N ASP A 155 -20.07 5.12 -6.15
CA ASP A 155 -19.84 6.49 -6.63
C ASP A 155 -20.80 6.85 -7.78
N LEU A 156 -20.97 5.93 -8.74
CA LEU A 156 -21.93 6.12 -9.83
C LEU A 156 -23.40 6.17 -9.35
N LEU A 157 -23.74 5.39 -8.32
CA LEU A 157 -25.09 5.42 -7.73
C LEU A 157 -25.42 6.77 -7.09
N VAL A 158 -24.41 7.43 -6.49
CA VAL A 158 -24.57 8.73 -5.79
C VAL A 158 -24.46 9.91 -6.76
N TYR A 159 -23.48 9.86 -7.68
CA TYR A 159 -23.10 11.02 -8.48
C TYR A 159 -23.59 10.97 -9.93
N SER A 160 -24.40 9.99 -10.31
CA SER A 160 -24.95 9.91 -11.68
C SER A 160 -26.42 9.53 -11.68
N ASN A 161 -27.10 9.86 -12.81
CA ASN A 161 -28.50 9.47 -13.09
C ASN A 161 -28.58 8.14 -13.88
N LYS A 162 -27.50 7.38 -13.99
CA LYS A 162 -27.44 6.11 -14.73
C LYS A 162 -28.36 5.08 -14.08
N THR A 163 -28.99 4.25 -14.91
CA THR A 163 -29.77 3.10 -14.41
C THR A 163 -28.89 2.07 -13.72
N ILE A 164 -29.48 1.20 -12.93
CA ILE A 164 -28.75 0.11 -12.26
C ILE A 164 -28.07 -0.82 -13.29
N GLY A 165 -28.72 -1.04 -14.46
CA GLY A 165 -28.15 -1.81 -15.57
C GLY A 165 -26.89 -1.15 -16.15
N GLU A 166 -26.99 0.14 -16.50
CA GLU A 166 -25.84 0.90 -17.02
C GLU A 166 -24.66 0.92 -16.05
N ILE A 167 -24.93 1.06 -14.75
CA ILE A 167 -23.88 1.00 -13.72
C ILE A 167 -23.26 -0.40 -13.65
N SER A 168 -24.08 -1.45 -13.72
CA SER A 168 -23.61 -2.83 -13.78
C SER A 168 -22.61 -3.03 -14.93
N ASP A 169 -23.01 -2.61 -16.15
CA ASP A 169 -22.19 -2.75 -17.34
C ASP A 169 -20.89 -1.92 -17.25
N GLU A 170 -20.99 -0.66 -16.84
CA GLU A 170 -19.85 0.25 -16.73
C GLU A 170 -18.83 -0.18 -15.65
N THR A 171 -19.30 -0.87 -14.64
CA THR A 171 -18.40 -1.41 -13.59
C THR A 171 -17.92 -2.84 -13.86
N GLY A 172 -18.22 -3.37 -15.06
CA GLY A 172 -17.70 -4.65 -15.54
C GLY A 172 -18.44 -5.88 -15.04
N PHE A 173 -19.65 -5.73 -14.49
CA PHE A 173 -20.54 -6.86 -14.23
C PHE A 173 -21.32 -7.17 -15.50
N GLN A 174 -21.22 -8.42 -15.99
CA GLN A 174 -21.92 -8.85 -17.21
C GLN A 174 -23.42 -9.10 -17.02
N ASP A 175 -23.87 -9.19 -15.77
CA ASP A 175 -25.25 -9.52 -15.41
C ASP A 175 -25.67 -8.64 -14.23
N GLY A 176 -26.71 -7.81 -14.47
CA GLY A 176 -27.28 -6.91 -13.48
C GLY A 176 -27.87 -7.64 -12.25
N SER A 177 -28.36 -8.88 -12.46
CA SER A 177 -28.85 -9.71 -11.34
C SER A 177 -27.69 -10.14 -10.46
N TYR A 178 -26.60 -10.62 -11.07
CA TYR A 178 -25.36 -10.95 -10.35
C TYR A 178 -24.76 -9.73 -9.66
N PHE A 179 -24.71 -8.58 -10.34
CA PHE A 179 -24.31 -7.30 -9.73
C PHE A 179 -25.09 -7.02 -8.45
N SER A 180 -26.40 -7.09 -8.50
CA SER A 180 -27.29 -6.82 -7.35
C SER A 180 -27.01 -7.76 -6.16
N VAL A 181 -26.76 -9.04 -6.44
CA VAL A 181 -26.40 -10.04 -5.42
C VAL A 181 -25.02 -9.72 -4.80
N VAL A 182 -24.03 -9.40 -5.63
CA VAL A 182 -22.69 -9.06 -5.17
C VAL A 182 -22.71 -7.76 -4.36
N PHE A 183 -23.37 -6.73 -4.89
CA PHE A 183 -23.51 -5.44 -4.19
C PHE A 183 -24.16 -5.61 -2.82
N LYS A 184 -25.27 -6.37 -2.73
CA LYS A 184 -25.94 -6.65 -1.46
C LYS A 184 -25.05 -7.42 -0.47
N ARG A 185 -24.17 -8.29 -0.96
CA ARG A 185 -23.19 -9.01 -0.12
C ARG A 185 -22.21 -8.06 0.57
N TYR A 186 -21.74 -7.01 -0.13
CA TYR A 186 -20.75 -6.08 0.43
C TYR A 186 -21.38 -4.93 1.21
N GLU A 187 -22.56 -4.43 0.77
CA GLU A 187 -23.18 -3.24 1.34
C GLU A 187 -24.40 -3.54 2.23
N ASN A 188 -24.81 -4.81 2.36
CA ASN A 188 -25.98 -5.28 3.11
C ASN A 188 -27.34 -4.71 2.60
N MET A 189 -27.36 -4.06 1.43
CA MET A 189 -28.53 -3.51 0.76
C MET A 189 -28.39 -3.58 -0.76
N THR A 190 -29.50 -3.51 -1.49
CA THR A 190 -29.48 -3.51 -2.95
C THR A 190 -28.96 -2.17 -3.49
N PRO A 191 -28.47 -2.13 -4.76
CA PRO A 191 -28.07 -0.87 -5.40
C PRO A 191 -29.16 0.19 -5.41
N GLY A 192 -30.41 -0.22 -5.63
CA GLY A 192 -31.56 0.70 -5.62
C GLY A 192 -31.88 1.26 -4.23
N GLU A 193 -31.75 0.46 -3.19
CA GLU A 193 -31.88 0.91 -1.79
C GLU A 193 -30.75 1.86 -1.43
N TYR A 194 -29.52 1.54 -1.83
CA TYR A 194 -28.35 2.38 -1.59
C TYR A 194 -28.52 3.77 -2.20
N ARG A 195 -28.95 3.86 -3.45
CA ARG A 195 -29.24 5.15 -4.11
C ARG A 195 -30.28 5.96 -3.34
N ARG A 196 -31.40 5.36 -2.92
CA ARG A 196 -32.47 6.07 -2.20
C ARG A 196 -32.07 6.64 -0.84
N ILE A 197 -31.05 6.04 -0.19
CA ILE A 197 -30.60 6.48 1.13
C ILE A 197 -29.52 7.56 1.01
N LYS A 198 -28.75 7.55 -0.07
CA LYS A 198 -27.56 8.41 -0.22
C LYS A 198 -27.79 9.63 -1.12
N VAL A 199 -28.86 9.65 -1.90
CA VAL A 199 -29.33 10.77 -2.73
C VAL A 199 -30.62 11.33 -2.17
#